data_93e6540c984f6b9cfa05973d2cad807b
#
_entry.id   93e6540c984f6b9cfa05973d2cad807b
#
_cell.length_a   1.000
_cell.length_b   1.000
_cell.length_c   1.000
_cell.angle_alpha   90.00
_cell.angle_beta   90.00
_cell.angle_gamma   90.00
#
_symmetry.space_group_name_H-M   'P 1'
#
loop_
_entity.id
_entity.type
_entity.pdbx_description
1 polymer ?
#
loop_
_entity_poly.entity_id
_entity_poly.type
_entity_poly.pdbx_seq_one_letter_code
_entity_poly.pdbx_strand_id
1 'polypeptide(L)'
;IYALRDVASDIVQAVKSIKHLRKNILRYTVRPRGATTEIYDELRTEIARIAIEIRKLGLAEPEDRSALWLDQERAQIEKDARSTSKRVEDLIRKGQLSPAAATSFMNDSGYAYGAMRDLIEAARRYYIERDNAMAEVERILSLDEEELDEAMADPEGKPHSQASEGPATGL
;
A
#
# COMPACT_ATOMS: atom_id res chain seq x y z
N ILE A 1 8.39 18.84 2.25
CA ILE A 1 7.08 19.48 2.52
C ILE A 1 5.97 18.82 1.68
N TYR A 2 6.16 18.57 0.37
CA TYR A 2 5.14 17.96 -0.48
C TYR A 2 4.76 16.53 -0.04
N ALA A 3 5.73 15.69 0.31
CA ALA A 3 5.48 14.31 0.75
C ALA A 3 4.56 14.24 1.99
N LEU A 4 4.73 15.09 2.99
CA LEU A 4 3.87 15.13 4.17
C LEU A 4 2.43 15.58 3.86
N ARG A 5 2.26 16.48 2.88
CA ARG A 5 0.93 16.87 2.43
C ARG A 5 0.20 15.70 1.77
N ASP A 6 0.91 14.94 0.97
CA ASP A 6 0.33 13.81 0.25
C ASP A 6 -0.02 12.68 1.22
N VAL A 7 0.84 12.39 2.21
CA VAL A 7 0.52 11.48 3.34
C VAL A 7 -0.74 11.92 4.08
N ALA A 8 -0.84 13.21 4.42
CA ALA A 8 -2.03 13.74 5.10
C ALA A 8 -3.29 13.62 4.23
N SER A 9 -3.18 13.82 2.92
CA SER A 9 -4.28 13.64 1.96
C SER A 9 -4.76 12.19 1.93
N ASP A 10 -3.85 11.22 1.84
CA ASP A 10 -4.17 9.79 1.81
C ASP A 10 -4.87 9.37 3.11
N ILE A 11 -4.37 9.81 4.27
CA ILE A 11 -5.00 9.53 5.57
C ILE A 11 -6.42 10.12 5.63
N VAL A 12 -6.61 11.36 5.20
CA VAL A 12 -7.93 12.01 5.17
C VAL A 12 -8.90 11.25 4.27
N GLN A 13 -8.43 10.77 3.11
CA GLN A 13 -9.25 9.99 2.18
C GLN A 13 -9.63 8.63 2.78
N ALA A 14 -8.69 7.93 3.42
CA ALA A 14 -8.96 6.69 4.14
C ALA A 14 -10.01 6.89 5.24
N VAL A 15 -9.89 7.94 6.05
CA VAL A 15 -10.85 8.27 7.11
C VAL A 15 -12.24 8.56 6.54
N LYS A 16 -12.34 9.29 5.42
CA LYS A 16 -13.63 9.54 4.75
C LYS A 16 -14.26 8.24 4.28
N SER A 17 -13.49 7.36 3.65
CA SER A 17 -13.96 6.06 3.19
C SER A 17 -14.46 5.19 4.35
N ILE A 18 -13.70 5.10 5.45
CA ILE A 18 -14.11 4.38 6.67
C ILE A 18 -15.39 4.98 7.28
N LYS A 19 -15.55 6.30 7.24
CA LYS A 19 -16.78 6.96 7.72
C LYS A 19 -18.02 6.52 6.94
N HIS A 20 -17.90 6.32 5.63
CA HIS A 20 -19.01 5.78 4.81
C HIS A 20 -19.41 4.36 5.23
N LEU A 21 -18.44 3.51 5.59
CA LEU A 21 -18.69 2.13 6.03
C LEU A 21 -19.38 2.03 7.38
N ARG A 22 -19.13 2.99 8.27
CA ARG A 22 -19.50 2.90 9.70
C ARG A 22 -20.94 2.47 9.94
N LYS A 23 -21.89 3.06 9.20
CA LYS A 23 -23.32 2.79 9.38
C LYS A 23 -23.67 1.32 9.15
N ASN A 24 -23.17 0.75 8.06
CA ASN A 24 -23.48 -0.61 7.66
C ASN A 24 -22.67 -1.63 8.48
N ILE A 25 -21.42 -1.36 8.79
CA ILE A 25 -20.64 -2.19 9.71
C ILE A 25 -21.39 -2.31 11.06
N LEU A 26 -21.77 -1.19 11.70
CA LEU A 26 -22.50 -1.22 12.96
C LEU A 26 -23.86 -1.94 12.82
N ARG A 27 -24.55 -1.76 11.70
CA ARG A 27 -25.84 -2.39 11.43
C ARG A 27 -25.74 -3.92 11.32
N TYR A 28 -24.69 -4.42 10.69
CA TYR A 28 -24.57 -5.84 10.35
C TYR A 28 -23.77 -6.65 11.38
N THR A 29 -22.83 -6.05 12.09
CA THR A 29 -22.03 -6.76 13.12
C THR A 29 -22.80 -7.07 14.41
N VAL A 30 -23.90 -6.36 14.69
CA VAL A 30 -24.77 -6.63 15.87
C VAL A 30 -25.91 -7.61 15.59
N ARG A 31 -26.02 -8.12 14.37
CA ARG A 31 -27.07 -9.06 13.97
C ARG A 31 -26.67 -10.52 14.25
N PRO A 32 -27.65 -11.46 14.32
CA PRO A 32 -27.34 -12.88 14.35
C PRO A 32 -26.42 -13.29 13.21
N ARG A 33 -25.56 -14.26 13.45
CA ARG A 33 -24.62 -14.78 12.42
C ARG A 33 -25.35 -15.22 11.16
N GLY A 34 -24.83 -14.81 10.01
CA GLY A 34 -25.30 -15.13 8.68
C GLY A 34 -24.38 -14.53 7.64
N ALA A 35 -24.55 -14.89 6.37
CA ALA A 35 -23.67 -14.49 5.29
C ALA A 35 -23.39 -12.97 5.24
N THR A 36 -24.42 -12.14 5.48
CA THR A 36 -24.25 -10.68 5.52
C THR A 36 -23.35 -10.24 6.67
N THR A 37 -23.53 -10.80 7.87
CA THR A 37 -22.70 -10.48 9.04
C THR A 37 -21.25 -10.90 8.80
N GLU A 38 -21.05 -12.09 8.23
CA GLU A 38 -19.72 -12.66 7.96
C GLU A 38 -18.92 -11.79 6.99
N ILE A 39 -19.52 -11.38 5.84
CA ILE A 39 -18.80 -10.55 4.87
C ILE A 39 -18.44 -9.15 5.40
N TYR A 40 -19.27 -8.55 6.26
CA TYR A 40 -18.94 -7.28 6.91
C TYR A 40 -17.92 -7.43 8.03
N ASP A 41 -17.94 -8.55 8.74
CA ASP A 41 -16.94 -8.85 9.78
C ASP A 41 -15.56 -9.09 9.19
N GLU A 42 -15.49 -9.77 8.03
CA GLU A 42 -14.26 -9.93 7.27
C GLU A 42 -13.69 -8.57 6.81
N LEU A 43 -14.51 -7.70 6.21
CA LEU A 43 -14.07 -6.35 5.83
C LEU A 43 -13.52 -5.56 7.02
N ARG A 44 -14.21 -5.60 8.14
CA ARG A 44 -13.77 -4.92 9.36
C ARG A 44 -12.44 -5.47 9.86
N THR A 45 -12.32 -6.78 9.88
CA THR A 45 -11.11 -7.48 10.33
C THR A 45 -9.93 -7.15 9.43
N GLU A 46 -10.15 -7.10 8.13
CA GLU A 46 -9.09 -6.79 7.16
C GLU A 46 -8.58 -5.35 7.31
N ILE A 47 -9.47 -4.36 7.43
CA ILE A 47 -9.08 -2.97 7.71
C ILE A 47 -8.28 -2.87 9.02
N ALA A 48 -8.73 -3.57 10.07
CA ALA A 48 -8.04 -3.57 11.35
C ALA A 48 -6.65 -4.24 11.25
N ARG A 49 -6.53 -5.33 10.50
CA ARG A 49 -5.26 -6.01 10.24
C ARG A 49 -4.26 -5.07 9.56
N ILE A 50 -4.66 -4.40 8.49
CA ILE A 50 -3.80 -3.43 7.79
C ILE A 50 -3.33 -2.33 8.75
N ALA A 51 -4.24 -1.76 9.54
CA ALA A 51 -3.87 -0.71 10.50
C ALA A 51 -2.89 -1.19 11.58
N ILE A 52 -3.05 -2.43 12.07
CA ILE A 52 -2.12 -3.04 13.04
C ILE A 52 -0.73 -3.26 12.42
N GLU A 53 -0.66 -3.76 11.19
CA GLU A 53 0.62 -4.00 10.52
C GLU A 53 1.34 -2.68 10.17
N ILE A 54 0.62 -1.64 9.75
CA ILE A 54 1.19 -0.30 9.57
C ILE A 54 1.74 0.24 10.90
N ARG A 55 1.03 0.02 12.02
CA ARG A 55 1.54 0.40 13.34
C ARG A 55 2.83 -0.34 13.69
N LYS A 56 2.93 -1.64 13.38
CA LYS A 56 4.16 -2.42 13.60
C LYS A 56 5.32 -1.87 12.76
N LEU A 57 5.07 -1.56 11.49
CA LEU A 57 6.06 -0.91 10.62
C LEU A 57 6.56 0.42 11.23
N GLY A 58 5.65 1.22 11.79
CA GLY A 58 6.01 2.49 12.42
C GLY A 58 6.78 2.35 13.75
N LEU A 59 6.73 1.18 14.40
CA LEU A 59 7.49 0.88 15.62
C LEU A 59 8.82 0.18 15.35
N ALA A 60 9.05 -0.28 14.12
CA ALA A 60 10.32 -0.88 13.71
C ALA A 60 11.40 0.19 13.54
N GLU A 61 12.66 -0.19 13.77
CA GLU A 61 13.79 0.67 13.45
C GLU A 61 13.85 0.91 11.93
N PRO A 62 14.40 2.06 11.46
CA PRO A 62 14.43 2.41 10.04
C PRO A 62 15.05 1.31 9.15
N GLU A 63 16.12 0.66 9.62
CA GLU A 63 16.86 -0.38 8.91
C GLU A 63 16.03 -1.67 8.71
N ASP A 64 15.07 -1.92 9.60
CA ASP A 64 14.19 -3.10 9.57
C ASP A 64 12.91 -2.86 8.77
N ARG A 65 12.66 -1.64 8.30
CA ARG A 65 11.46 -1.30 7.52
C ARG A 65 11.60 -1.78 6.09
N SER A 66 10.63 -2.59 5.66
CA SER A 66 10.60 -3.14 4.29
C SER A 66 9.32 -2.75 3.55
N ALA A 67 9.48 -2.33 2.29
CA ALA A 67 8.37 -2.07 1.39
C ALA A 67 7.68 -3.36 0.93
N LEU A 68 8.35 -4.52 1.01
CA LEU A 68 7.85 -5.77 0.45
C LEU A 68 6.45 -6.15 0.95
N TRP A 69 6.23 -6.01 2.27
CA TRP A 69 4.92 -6.29 2.85
C TRP A 69 3.83 -5.35 2.29
N LEU A 70 4.12 -4.05 2.18
CA LEU A 70 3.19 -3.06 1.61
C LEU A 70 2.81 -3.40 0.17
N ASP A 71 3.78 -3.86 -0.65
CA ASP A 71 3.54 -4.28 -2.03
C ASP A 71 2.69 -5.54 -2.12
N GLN A 72 2.96 -6.52 -1.26
CA GLN A 72 2.18 -7.76 -1.17
C GLN A 72 0.73 -7.49 -0.77
N GLU A 73 0.52 -6.65 0.25
CA GLU A 73 -0.83 -6.28 0.71
C GLU A 73 -1.60 -5.50 -0.35
N ARG A 74 -0.96 -4.57 -1.04
CA ARG A 74 -1.58 -3.84 -2.15
C ARG A 74 -2.06 -4.79 -3.24
N ALA A 75 -1.22 -5.74 -3.65
CA ALA A 75 -1.56 -6.75 -4.65
C ALA A 75 -2.71 -7.66 -4.18
N GLN A 76 -2.73 -8.06 -2.89
CA GLN A 76 -3.80 -8.86 -2.31
C GLN A 76 -5.13 -8.11 -2.28
N ILE A 77 -5.14 -6.85 -1.84
CA ILE A 77 -6.34 -5.99 -1.84
C ILE A 77 -6.93 -5.86 -3.25
N GLU A 78 -6.09 -5.69 -4.28
CA GLU A 78 -6.56 -5.63 -5.67
C GLU A 78 -7.17 -6.95 -6.15
N LYS A 79 -6.60 -8.07 -5.74
CA LYS A 79 -7.14 -9.39 -6.03
C LYS A 79 -8.49 -9.61 -5.35
N ASP A 80 -8.60 -9.25 -4.08
CA ASP A 80 -9.83 -9.40 -3.31
C ASP A 80 -10.95 -8.49 -3.85
N ALA A 81 -10.62 -7.26 -4.22
CA ALA A 81 -11.56 -6.34 -4.85
C ALA A 81 -12.15 -6.93 -6.16
N ARG A 82 -11.31 -7.56 -6.99
CA ARG A 82 -11.77 -8.23 -8.23
C ARG A 82 -12.63 -9.47 -7.95
N SER A 83 -12.34 -10.23 -6.90
CA SER A 83 -13.08 -11.45 -6.57
C SER A 83 -14.40 -11.21 -5.86
N THR A 84 -14.59 -10.04 -5.26
CA THR A 84 -15.76 -9.68 -4.45
C THR A 84 -17.07 -9.79 -5.22
N SER A 85 -17.13 -9.32 -6.48
CA SER A 85 -18.32 -9.41 -7.32
C SER A 85 -18.81 -10.85 -7.48
N LYS A 86 -17.89 -11.76 -7.81
CA LYS A 86 -18.20 -13.18 -7.99
C LYS A 86 -18.71 -13.81 -6.69
N ARG A 87 -18.09 -13.49 -5.57
CA ARG A 87 -18.51 -13.97 -4.25
C ARG A 87 -19.93 -13.49 -3.90
N VAL A 88 -20.24 -12.23 -4.15
CA VAL A 88 -21.57 -11.66 -3.92
C VAL A 88 -22.62 -12.32 -4.81
N GLU A 89 -22.33 -12.56 -6.09
CA GLU A 89 -23.21 -13.28 -7.00
C GLU A 89 -23.53 -14.70 -6.50
N ASP A 90 -22.52 -15.42 -6.00
CA ASP A 90 -22.70 -16.77 -5.45
C ASP A 90 -23.58 -16.76 -4.19
N LEU A 91 -23.44 -15.76 -3.31
CA LEU A 91 -24.28 -15.60 -2.11
C LEU A 91 -25.73 -15.29 -2.48
N ILE A 92 -25.97 -14.45 -3.50
CA ILE A 92 -27.32 -14.17 -4.01
C ILE A 92 -27.93 -15.45 -4.59
N ARG A 93 -27.20 -16.18 -5.43
CA ARG A 93 -27.66 -17.43 -6.05
C ARG A 93 -28.06 -18.48 -5.02
N LYS A 94 -27.35 -18.54 -3.90
CA LYS A 94 -27.65 -19.42 -2.76
C LYS A 94 -28.78 -18.92 -1.86
N GLY A 95 -29.36 -17.77 -2.15
CA GLY A 95 -30.40 -17.14 -1.30
C GLY A 95 -29.87 -16.67 0.07
N GLN A 96 -28.56 -16.55 0.23
CA GLN A 96 -27.91 -16.16 1.49
C GLN A 96 -27.74 -14.64 1.62
N LEU A 97 -27.87 -13.91 0.51
CA LEU A 97 -27.76 -12.46 0.47
C LEU A 97 -28.89 -11.86 -0.37
N SER A 98 -29.63 -10.91 0.20
CA SER A 98 -30.66 -10.19 -0.56
C SER A 98 -30.02 -9.22 -1.57
N PRO A 99 -30.68 -8.91 -2.70
CA PRO A 99 -30.17 -7.94 -3.67
C PRO A 99 -29.83 -6.56 -3.04
N ALA A 100 -30.65 -6.09 -2.12
CA ALA A 100 -30.42 -4.83 -1.42
C ALA A 100 -29.18 -4.87 -0.52
N ALA A 101 -28.95 -5.99 0.20
CA ALA A 101 -27.75 -6.18 1.00
C ALA A 101 -26.51 -6.34 0.12
N ALA A 102 -26.63 -7.00 -1.03
CA ALA A 102 -25.57 -7.14 -2.01
C ALA A 102 -25.12 -5.79 -2.58
N THR A 103 -26.04 -4.93 -3.00
CA THR A 103 -25.75 -3.58 -3.49
C THR A 103 -25.06 -2.74 -2.41
N SER A 104 -25.54 -2.78 -1.17
CA SER A 104 -24.90 -2.08 -0.04
C SER A 104 -23.48 -2.60 0.19
N PHE A 105 -23.29 -3.92 0.20
CA PHE A 105 -21.98 -4.53 0.41
C PHE A 105 -21.00 -4.21 -0.72
N MET A 106 -21.41 -4.22 -1.98
CA MET A 106 -20.56 -3.86 -3.12
C MET A 106 -20.03 -2.42 -3.01
N ASN A 107 -20.90 -1.48 -2.65
CA ASN A 107 -20.50 -0.10 -2.42
C ASN A 107 -19.54 0.01 -1.24
N ASP A 108 -19.85 -0.64 -0.13
CA ASP A 108 -19.05 -0.61 1.10
C ASP A 108 -17.70 -1.29 0.91
N SER A 109 -17.63 -2.41 0.17
CA SER A 109 -16.37 -3.06 -0.16
C SER A 109 -15.45 -2.15 -1.00
N GLY A 110 -16.01 -1.36 -1.92
CA GLY A 110 -15.27 -0.34 -2.67
C GLY A 110 -14.63 0.71 -1.75
N TYR A 111 -15.38 1.21 -0.76
CA TYR A 111 -14.84 2.13 0.25
C TYR A 111 -13.80 1.46 1.14
N ALA A 112 -14.00 0.20 1.55
CA ALA A 112 -13.06 -0.55 2.38
C ALA A 112 -11.72 -0.74 1.66
N TYR A 113 -11.75 -1.25 0.43
CA TYR A 113 -10.54 -1.44 -0.37
C TYR A 113 -9.85 -0.12 -0.71
N GLY A 114 -10.62 0.95 -0.96
CA GLY A 114 -10.09 2.30 -1.11
C GLY A 114 -9.34 2.75 0.14
N ALA A 115 -9.96 2.65 1.32
CA ALA A 115 -9.34 3.03 2.58
C ALA A 115 -8.05 2.25 2.88
N MET A 116 -8.04 0.95 2.63
CA MET A 116 -6.85 0.12 2.83
C MET A 116 -5.71 0.53 1.90
N ARG A 117 -5.98 0.82 0.62
CA ARG A 117 -4.98 1.31 -0.32
C ARG A 117 -4.41 2.67 0.10
N ASP A 118 -5.28 3.61 0.49
CA ASP A 118 -4.86 4.94 0.94
C ASP A 118 -3.96 4.83 2.19
N LEU A 119 -4.29 3.94 3.14
CA LEU A 119 -3.47 3.70 4.33
C LEU A 119 -2.11 3.09 3.99
N ILE A 120 -2.05 2.13 3.08
CA ILE A 120 -0.79 1.52 2.61
C ILE A 120 0.07 2.56 1.91
N GLU A 121 -0.51 3.40 1.06
CA GLU A 121 0.20 4.44 0.35
C GLU A 121 0.75 5.52 1.31
N ALA A 122 -0.05 5.94 2.28
CA ALA A 122 0.40 6.84 3.33
C ALA A 122 1.59 6.26 4.13
N ALA A 123 1.52 4.96 4.48
CA ALA A 123 2.59 4.28 5.20
C ALA A 123 3.87 4.17 4.35
N ARG A 124 3.76 3.85 3.06
CA ARG A 124 4.89 3.82 2.12
C ARG A 124 5.62 5.15 2.08
N ARG A 125 4.89 6.24 1.81
CA ARG A 125 5.45 7.59 1.71
C ARG A 125 6.08 8.04 3.00
N TYR A 126 5.43 7.75 4.13
CA TYR A 126 5.88 8.23 5.43
C TYR A 126 7.05 7.45 6.00
N TYR A 127 7.06 6.11 5.88
CA TYR A 127 8.08 5.26 6.52
C TYR A 127 9.18 4.81 5.59
N ILE A 128 8.91 4.60 4.30
CA ILE A 128 9.88 4.03 3.36
C ILE A 128 10.55 5.13 2.52
N GLU A 129 9.76 5.95 1.84
CA GLU A 129 10.33 6.97 0.96
C GLU A 129 11.07 8.07 1.73
N ARG A 130 10.57 8.43 2.91
CA ARG A 130 11.22 9.40 3.78
C ARG A 130 12.55 8.86 4.34
N ASP A 131 12.59 7.61 4.80
CA ASP A 131 13.81 7.02 5.34
C ASP A 131 14.88 6.89 4.25
N ASN A 132 14.50 6.47 3.04
CA ASN A 132 15.40 6.42 1.89
C ASN A 132 15.96 7.81 1.53
N ALA A 133 15.11 8.85 1.55
CA ALA A 133 15.55 10.22 1.29
C ALA A 133 16.51 10.74 2.37
N MET A 134 16.28 10.40 3.63
CA MET A 134 17.18 10.77 4.73
C MET A 134 18.53 10.06 4.62
N ALA A 135 18.54 8.75 4.36
CA ALA A 135 19.77 7.98 4.15
C ALA A 135 20.59 8.53 2.98
N GLU A 136 19.94 8.95 1.88
CA GLU A 136 20.64 9.56 0.74
C GLU A 136 21.26 10.93 1.10
N VAL A 137 20.56 11.75 1.88
CA VAL A 137 21.12 13.02 2.39
C VAL A 137 22.32 12.76 3.30
N GLU A 138 22.25 11.79 4.20
CA GLU A 138 23.36 11.41 5.08
C GLU A 138 24.55 10.92 4.27
N ARG A 139 24.32 10.11 3.23
CA ARG A 139 25.37 9.64 2.31
C ARG A 139 26.08 10.81 1.63
N ILE A 140 25.32 11.76 1.08
CA ILE A 140 25.89 12.94 0.42
C ILE A 140 26.71 13.79 1.41
N LEU A 141 26.19 13.98 2.63
CA LEU A 141 26.89 14.77 3.65
C LEU A 141 28.16 14.08 4.21
N SER A 142 28.28 12.76 4.03
CA SER A 142 29.46 11.97 4.45
C SER A 142 30.56 11.89 3.39
N LEU A 143 30.30 12.35 2.15
CA LEU A 143 31.32 12.46 1.12
C LEU A 143 32.30 13.57 1.47
N ASP A 144 33.59 13.36 1.21
CA ASP A 144 34.60 14.44 1.30
C ASP A 144 34.48 15.41 0.10
N GLU A 145 35.22 16.53 0.16
CA GLU A 145 35.13 17.57 -0.89
C GLU A 145 35.53 17.04 -2.29
N GLU A 146 36.42 16.09 -2.37
CA GLU A 146 36.91 15.49 -3.62
C GLU A 146 35.86 14.55 -4.23
N GLU A 147 35.22 13.73 -3.40
CA GLU A 147 34.08 12.85 -3.81
C GLU A 147 32.85 13.66 -4.19
N LEU A 148 32.58 14.79 -3.53
CA LEU A 148 31.52 15.71 -3.88
C LEU A 148 31.72 16.36 -5.26
N ASP A 149 32.93 16.81 -5.56
CA ASP A 149 33.28 17.40 -6.86
C ASP A 149 33.13 16.35 -7.99
N GLU A 150 33.57 15.11 -7.76
CA GLU A 150 33.41 14.01 -8.72
C GLU A 150 31.95 13.63 -8.93
N ALA A 151 31.14 13.54 -7.88
CA ALA A 151 29.69 13.26 -7.97
C ALA A 151 28.91 14.38 -8.67
N MET A 152 29.34 15.63 -8.53
CA MET A 152 28.70 16.78 -9.19
C MET A 152 29.16 16.97 -10.65
N ALA A 153 30.35 16.49 -11.03
CA ALA A 153 30.89 16.59 -12.37
C ALA A 153 30.26 15.59 -13.37
N ASP A 154 29.71 14.48 -12.88
CA ASP A 154 29.04 13.46 -13.72
C ASP A 154 27.59 13.21 -13.28
N PRO A 155 26.65 14.14 -13.52
CA PRO A 155 25.25 13.99 -13.17
C PRO A 155 24.51 12.93 -14.01
N GLU A 156 25.14 12.36 -15.06
CA GLU A 156 24.61 11.30 -15.90
C GLU A 156 25.61 10.16 -16.04
N GLY A 157 25.85 9.37 -14.98
CA GLY A 157 26.74 8.22 -15.02
C GLY A 157 26.49 7.30 -16.21
N LYS A 158 27.17 7.57 -17.34
CA LYS A 158 27.20 6.65 -18.48
C LYS A 158 28.09 5.45 -18.10
N PRO A 159 27.60 4.22 -18.21
CA PRO A 159 28.44 3.05 -17.98
C PRO A 159 29.58 3.08 -18.98
N HIS A 160 30.81 3.16 -18.50
CA HIS A 160 32.01 2.98 -19.34
C HIS A 160 31.92 1.60 -20.01
N SER A 161 31.60 1.64 -21.32
CA SER A 161 31.77 0.51 -22.21
C SER A 161 33.24 0.17 -22.28
N GLN A 162 33.69 -0.87 -21.61
CA GLN A 162 35.00 -1.49 -21.84
C GLN A 162 34.98 -2.07 -23.26
N ALA A 163 35.53 -1.32 -24.19
CA ALA A 163 35.93 -1.84 -25.48
C ALA A 163 37.06 -2.85 -25.27
N SER A 164 36.75 -4.14 -25.35
CA SER A 164 37.76 -5.20 -25.44
C SER A 164 38.39 -5.14 -26.84
N GLU A 165 39.55 -4.55 -26.93
CA GLU A 165 40.45 -4.77 -28.08
C GLU A 165 40.94 -6.23 -28.03
N GLY A 166 40.42 -7.08 -28.92
CA GLY A 166 40.94 -8.39 -29.21
C GLY A 166 42.19 -8.25 -30.14
N PRO A 167 43.27 -9.04 -29.95
CA PRO A 167 44.45 -8.94 -30.77
C PRO A 167 44.24 -9.52 -32.15
N ALA A 168 44.61 -8.74 -33.16
CA ALA A 168 44.78 -9.20 -34.53
C ALA A 168 45.93 -10.22 -34.58
N THR A 169 45.62 -11.44 -34.97
CA THR A 169 46.63 -12.44 -35.42
C THR A 169 46.45 -12.63 -36.93
N GLY A 170 47.42 -12.14 -37.64
CA GLY A 170 47.63 -12.52 -39.07
C GLY A 170 48.24 -13.91 -39.17
N LEU A 171 47.82 -14.62 -40.14
CA LEU A 171 48.56 -15.35 -41.17
C LEU A 171 47.55 -16.00 -42.10
#